data_ce569df71c4040edee964c54a5755d23
#
_entry.id   ce569df71c4040edee964c54a5755d23
#
_cell.length_a   1.000
_cell.length_b   1.000
_cell.length_c   1.000
_cell.angle_alpha   90.00
_cell.angle_beta   90.00
_cell.angle_gamma   90.00
#
_symmetry.space_group_name_H-M   'P 1'
#
loop_
_entity.id
_entity.type
_entity.pdbx_description
1 polymer ?
#
loop_
_entity_poly.entity_id
_entity_poly.type
_entity_poly.pdbx_seq_one_letter_code
_entity_poly.pdbx_strand_id
1 'polypeptide(L)'
;MGLCDWQCLSRGHWSRDVAYAITAVLTPDNRRQWERDLLVRYLERFAALTGRRLDFNESFRHYREQMVHALLMCTITLCHSPLLPNMQPEETTLTMIERITTAMADLETI
;
A
#
# COMPACT_ATOMS: atom_id res chain seq x y z
N MET A 1 3.18 19.32 8.00
CA MET A 1 3.45 17.99 7.46
C MET A 1 3.48 18.12 5.94
N GLY A 2 4.49 17.61 5.28
CA GLY A 2 4.68 17.67 3.82
C GLY A 2 4.80 16.27 3.23
N LEU A 3 4.77 16.20 1.90
CA LEU A 3 5.06 15.00 1.13
C LEU A 3 6.50 15.08 0.61
N CYS A 4 7.15 13.92 0.50
CA CYS A 4 8.50 13.77 -0.05
C CYS A 4 8.51 12.63 -1.07
N ASP A 5 9.66 12.37 -1.68
CA ASP A 5 9.86 11.25 -2.59
C ASP A 5 9.04 11.34 -3.89
N TRP A 6 9.14 12.48 -4.56
CA TRP A 6 8.34 12.81 -5.74
C TRP A 6 8.81 12.16 -7.05
N GLN A 7 9.96 11.47 -7.07
CA GLN A 7 10.54 10.90 -8.28
C GLN A 7 9.67 9.84 -8.95
N CYS A 8 8.78 9.18 -8.21
CA CYS A 8 7.85 8.19 -8.73
C CYS A 8 6.41 8.72 -8.89
N LEU A 9 6.23 10.04 -8.90
CA LEU A 9 4.91 10.64 -9.05
C LEU A 9 4.29 10.28 -10.40
N SER A 10 3.14 9.65 -10.37
CA SER A 10 2.39 9.28 -11.56
C SER A 10 0.87 9.38 -11.33
N ARG A 11 0.11 9.50 -12.42
CA ARG A 11 -1.35 9.33 -12.33
C ARG A 11 -1.66 7.86 -12.05
N GLY A 12 -2.45 7.60 -11.02
CA GLY A 12 -2.83 6.26 -10.65
C GLY A 12 -4.12 6.21 -9.84
N HIS A 13 -4.55 5.00 -9.52
CA HIS A 13 -5.70 4.81 -8.66
C HIS A 13 -5.31 5.14 -7.21
N TRP A 14 -6.18 5.83 -6.48
CA TRP A 14 -5.95 6.28 -5.10
C TRP A 14 -5.58 5.12 -4.15
N SER A 15 -6.15 3.92 -4.38
CA SER A 15 -5.92 2.76 -3.52
C SER A 15 -4.51 2.17 -3.61
N ARG A 16 -3.72 2.55 -4.62
CA ARG A 16 -2.33 2.10 -4.78
C ARG A 16 -1.48 2.48 -3.58
N ASP A 17 -1.44 3.76 -3.25
CA ASP A 17 -0.62 4.28 -2.16
C ASP A 17 -1.17 3.87 -0.80
N VAL A 18 -2.50 3.81 -0.67
CA VAL A 18 -3.17 3.36 0.55
C VAL A 18 -2.88 1.88 0.83
N ALA A 19 -2.95 1.01 -0.19
CA ALA A 19 -2.61 -0.39 -0.04
C ALA A 19 -1.14 -0.56 0.35
N TYR A 20 -0.23 0.11 -0.34
CA TYR A 20 1.19 0.09 -0.02
C TYR A 20 1.46 0.54 1.43
N ALA A 21 0.93 1.69 1.82
CA ALA A 21 1.16 2.25 3.17
C ALA A 21 0.63 1.32 4.28
N ILE A 22 -0.57 0.79 4.14
CA ILE A 22 -1.18 -0.06 5.18
C ILE A 22 -0.48 -1.41 5.26
N THR A 23 -0.22 -2.06 4.12
CA THR A 23 0.28 -3.44 4.11
C THR A 23 1.78 -3.54 4.36
N ALA A 24 2.58 -2.60 3.89
CA ALA A 24 4.03 -2.62 4.07
C ALA A 24 4.48 -2.11 5.45
N VAL A 25 3.76 -1.14 6.02
CA VAL A 25 4.19 -0.44 7.25
C VAL A 25 3.67 -1.12 8.52
N LEU A 26 2.41 -1.57 8.53
CA LEU A 26 1.82 -2.17 9.73
C LEU A 26 2.26 -3.62 9.91
N THR A 27 2.45 -4.01 11.17
CA THR A 27 2.57 -5.45 11.48
C THR A 27 1.28 -6.18 11.10
N PRO A 28 1.32 -7.48 10.80
CA PRO A 28 0.11 -8.23 10.41
C PRO A 28 -1.04 -8.09 11.42
N ASP A 29 -0.75 -8.11 12.71
CA ASP A 29 -1.77 -8.00 13.76
C ASP A 29 -2.41 -6.61 13.81
N ASN A 30 -1.58 -5.56 13.75
CA ASN A 30 -2.08 -4.19 13.70
C ASN A 30 -2.87 -3.92 12.42
N ARG A 31 -2.40 -4.47 11.29
CA ARG A 31 -3.13 -4.37 10.02
C ARG A 31 -4.51 -5.01 10.14
N ARG A 32 -4.61 -6.25 10.59
CA ARG A 32 -5.88 -6.97 10.77
C ARG A 32 -6.86 -6.18 11.65
N GLN A 33 -6.33 -5.53 12.68
CA GLN A 33 -7.14 -4.74 13.60
C GLN A 33 -7.60 -3.41 13.01
N TRP A 34 -6.78 -2.73 12.22
CA TRP A 34 -6.99 -1.32 11.88
C TRP A 34 -7.29 -1.06 10.40
N GLU A 35 -7.02 -1.98 9.49
CA GLU A 35 -7.09 -1.71 8.04
C GLU A 35 -8.47 -1.21 7.58
N ARG A 36 -9.55 -1.76 8.11
CA ARG A 36 -10.91 -1.32 7.77
C ARG A 36 -11.19 0.09 8.25
N ASP A 37 -10.84 0.39 9.49
CA ASP A 37 -11.05 1.72 10.08
C ASP A 37 -10.17 2.77 9.41
N LEU A 38 -8.93 2.43 9.07
CA LEU A 38 -8.04 3.31 8.31
C LEU A 38 -8.60 3.61 6.93
N LEU A 39 -9.13 2.61 6.25
CA LEU A 39 -9.77 2.80 4.94
C LEU A 39 -11.03 3.68 5.05
N VAL A 40 -11.90 3.44 6.05
CA VAL A 40 -13.07 4.29 6.29
C VAL A 40 -12.64 5.75 6.49
N ARG A 41 -11.68 6.01 7.36
CA ARG A 41 -11.15 7.36 7.60
C ARG A 41 -10.58 8.00 6.34
N TYR A 42 -9.88 7.24 5.54
CA TYR A 42 -9.37 7.72 4.26
C TYR A 42 -10.52 8.14 3.34
N LEU A 43 -11.54 7.30 3.17
CA LEU A 43 -12.69 7.56 2.31
C LEU A 43 -13.53 8.76 2.78
N GLU A 44 -13.72 8.92 4.09
CA GLU A 44 -14.37 10.09 4.68
C GLU A 44 -13.58 11.38 4.38
N ARG A 45 -12.26 11.33 4.54
CA ARG A 45 -11.40 12.49 4.24
C ARG A 45 -11.38 12.79 2.75
N PHE A 46 -11.33 11.77 1.91
CA PHE A 46 -11.42 11.90 0.47
C PHE A 46 -12.74 12.58 0.05
N ALA A 47 -13.87 12.11 0.60
CA ALA A 47 -15.18 12.70 0.33
C ALA A 47 -15.27 14.18 0.78
N ALA A 48 -14.71 14.49 1.95
CA ALA A 48 -14.69 15.88 2.46
C ALA A 48 -13.88 16.83 1.57
N LEU A 49 -12.79 16.34 0.97
CA LEU A 49 -11.91 17.16 0.13
C LEU A 49 -12.37 17.25 -1.33
N THR A 50 -13.01 16.22 -1.85
CA THR A 50 -13.35 16.12 -3.28
C THR A 50 -14.84 16.28 -3.58
N GLY A 51 -15.68 16.20 -2.55
CA GLY A 51 -17.15 16.13 -2.70
C GLY A 51 -17.65 14.77 -3.25
N ARG A 52 -16.77 13.80 -3.48
CA ARG A 52 -17.10 12.48 -4.07
C ARG A 52 -17.11 11.41 -2.99
N ARG A 53 -18.25 10.77 -2.79
CA ARG A 53 -18.36 9.59 -1.92
C ARG A 53 -18.08 8.32 -2.73
N LEU A 54 -17.22 7.46 -2.18
CA LEU A 54 -16.92 6.15 -2.74
C LEU A 54 -17.59 5.08 -1.87
N ASP A 55 -18.09 4.02 -2.52
CA ASP A 55 -18.65 2.86 -1.82
C ASP A 55 -17.52 2.10 -1.10
N PHE A 56 -17.78 1.67 0.15
CA PHE A 56 -16.77 0.99 0.94
C PHE A 56 -16.39 -0.37 0.37
N ASN A 57 -17.36 -1.17 -0.06
CA ASN A 57 -17.08 -2.54 -0.54
C ASN A 57 -16.29 -2.51 -1.85
N GLU A 58 -16.63 -1.61 -2.75
CA GLU A 58 -15.87 -1.38 -3.98
C GLU A 58 -14.46 -0.86 -3.67
N SER A 59 -14.34 0.08 -2.74
CA SER A 59 -13.06 0.63 -2.29
C SER A 59 -12.18 -0.43 -1.63
N PHE A 60 -12.76 -1.30 -0.82
CA PHE A 60 -12.04 -2.40 -0.19
C PHE A 60 -11.56 -3.43 -1.21
N ARG A 61 -12.36 -3.71 -2.25
CA ARG A 61 -11.93 -4.55 -3.38
C ARG A 61 -10.73 -3.93 -4.09
N HIS A 62 -10.79 -2.63 -4.43
CA HIS A 62 -9.65 -1.94 -5.04
C HIS A 62 -8.41 -1.93 -4.13
N TYR A 63 -8.58 -1.75 -2.84
CA TYR A 63 -7.49 -1.85 -1.87
C TYR A 63 -6.81 -3.23 -1.94
N ARG A 64 -7.57 -4.32 -1.96
CA ARG A 64 -7.04 -5.68 -2.09
C ARG A 64 -6.27 -5.86 -3.40
N GLU A 65 -6.87 -5.47 -4.52
CA GLU A 65 -6.27 -5.60 -5.86
C GLU A 65 -4.91 -4.87 -5.96
N GLN A 66 -4.75 -3.73 -5.31
CA GLN A 66 -3.51 -2.96 -5.35
C GLN A 66 -2.38 -3.51 -4.47
N MET A 67 -2.61 -4.53 -3.67
CA MET A 67 -1.54 -5.21 -2.94
C MET A 67 -0.53 -5.88 -3.89
N VAL A 68 -0.98 -6.34 -5.05
CA VAL A 68 -0.09 -6.85 -6.10
C VAL A 68 0.91 -5.78 -6.55
N HIS A 69 0.44 -4.53 -6.70
CA HIS A 69 1.34 -3.42 -7.02
C HIS A 69 2.34 -3.15 -5.89
N ALA A 70 1.88 -3.16 -4.63
CA ALA A 70 2.75 -2.98 -3.47
C ALA A 70 3.84 -4.06 -3.42
N LEU A 71 3.49 -5.32 -3.65
CA LEU A 71 4.44 -6.44 -3.72
C LEU A 71 5.46 -6.24 -4.85
N LEU A 72 5.01 -5.86 -6.04
CA LEU A 72 5.88 -5.60 -7.18
C LEU A 72 6.90 -4.50 -6.87
N MET A 73 6.45 -3.38 -6.30
CA MET A 73 7.33 -2.26 -5.95
C MET A 73 8.38 -2.65 -4.91
N CYS A 74 8.01 -3.41 -3.87
CA CYS A 74 8.97 -3.92 -2.90
C CYS A 74 9.95 -4.92 -3.54
N THR A 75 9.46 -5.79 -4.42
CA THR A 75 10.32 -6.79 -5.09
C THR A 75 11.36 -6.13 -6.00
N ILE A 76 11.00 -5.07 -6.71
CA ILE A 76 11.93 -4.33 -7.56
C ILE A 76 13.10 -3.76 -6.74
N THR A 77 12.88 -3.35 -5.50
CA THR A 77 13.95 -2.80 -4.64
C THR A 77 14.98 -3.84 -4.19
N LEU A 78 14.68 -5.15 -4.35
CA LEU A 78 15.66 -6.24 -4.13
C LEU A 78 16.57 -6.45 -5.34
N CYS A 79 16.22 -5.92 -6.51
CA CYS A 79 17.03 -6.10 -7.71
C CYS A 79 18.32 -5.28 -7.62
N HIS A 80 19.43 -5.95 -7.37
CA HIS A 80 20.75 -5.32 -7.41
C HIS A 80 21.12 -5.06 -8.87
N SER A 81 21.19 -3.80 -9.26
CA SER A 81 21.61 -3.39 -10.59
C SER A 81 22.60 -2.23 -10.47
N PRO A 82 23.67 -2.20 -11.28
CA PRO A 82 24.58 -1.05 -11.32
C PRO A 82 23.87 0.25 -11.75
N LEU A 83 22.68 0.13 -12.34
CA LEU A 83 21.86 1.26 -12.83
C LEU A 83 20.84 1.74 -11.79
N LEU A 84 20.61 0.98 -10.73
CA LEU A 84 19.65 1.34 -9.67
C LEU A 84 20.40 1.59 -8.36
N PRO A 85 20.16 2.72 -7.70
CA PRO A 85 20.72 2.97 -6.39
C PRO A 85 20.18 1.97 -5.37
N ASN A 86 20.97 1.69 -4.33
CA ASN A 86 20.49 0.93 -3.19
C ASN A 86 19.49 1.80 -2.40
N MET A 87 18.19 1.55 -2.58
CA MET A 87 17.14 2.42 -2.09
C MET A 87 16.84 2.22 -0.61
N GLN A 88 17.03 0.99 -0.10
CA GLN A 88 16.80 0.65 1.31
C GLN A 88 17.51 -0.65 1.69
N PRO A 89 17.70 -0.91 3.00
CA PRO A 89 18.28 -2.17 3.47
C PRO A 89 17.44 -3.38 3.02
N GLU A 90 18.11 -4.46 2.62
CA GLU A 90 17.44 -5.70 2.16
C GLU A 90 16.50 -6.27 3.24
N GLU A 91 16.92 -6.27 4.50
CA GLU A 91 16.09 -6.73 5.64
C GLU A 91 14.77 -5.96 5.74
N THR A 92 14.82 -4.65 5.52
CA THR A 92 13.61 -3.81 5.50
C THR A 92 12.67 -4.23 4.38
N THR A 93 13.21 -4.44 3.18
CA THR A 93 12.43 -4.86 2.02
C THR A 93 11.81 -6.25 2.25
N LEU A 94 12.56 -7.19 2.77
CA LEU A 94 12.05 -8.54 3.07
C LEU A 94 10.92 -8.49 4.12
N THR A 95 11.07 -7.68 5.15
CA THR A 95 10.00 -7.44 6.14
C THR A 95 8.73 -6.87 5.50
N MET A 96 8.87 -5.91 4.59
CA MET A 96 7.72 -5.35 3.87
C MET A 96 7.04 -6.40 2.98
N ILE A 97 7.82 -7.19 2.25
CA ILE A 97 7.30 -8.29 1.40
C ILE A 97 6.54 -9.31 2.24
N GLU A 98 7.09 -9.73 3.39
CA GLU A 98 6.41 -10.64 4.31
C GLU A 98 5.06 -10.09 4.78
N ARG A 99 5.01 -8.82 5.17
CA ARG A 99 3.77 -8.16 5.59
C ARG A 99 2.73 -8.08 4.47
N ILE A 100 3.16 -7.72 3.25
CA ILE A 100 2.29 -7.61 2.09
C ILE A 100 1.74 -8.99 1.71
N THR A 101 2.59 -10.02 1.62
CA THR A 101 2.18 -11.37 1.28
C THR A 101 1.24 -11.99 2.32
N THR A 102 1.48 -11.70 3.61
CA THR A 102 0.56 -12.07 4.69
C THR A 102 -0.80 -11.39 4.53
N ALA A 103 -0.82 -10.11 4.16
CA ALA A 103 -2.07 -9.40 3.87
C ALA A 103 -2.82 -9.99 2.67
N MET A 104 -2.09 -10.33 1.61
CA MET A 104 -2.67 -10.97 0.42
C MET A 104 -3.29 -12.34 0.74
N ALA A 105 -2.63 -13.13 1.58
CA ALA A 105 -3.15 -14.42 2.04
C ALA A 105 -4.40 -14.26 2.92
N ASP A 106 -4.36 -13.36 3.91
CA ASP A 106 -5.49 -13.10 4.81
C ASP A 106 -6.74 -12.61 4.09
N LEU A 107 -6.57 -11.87 3.01
CA LEU A 107 -7.66 -11.23 2.26
C LEU A 107 -8.00 -11.96 0.95
N GLU A 108 -7.41 -13.12 0.73
CA GLU A 108 -7.66 -13.93 -0.47
C GLU A 108 -7.51 -13.11 -1.77
N THR A 109 -6.41 -12.34 -1.85
CA THR A 109 -6.17 -11.43 -2.98
C THR A 109 -5.75 -12.18 -4.24
N ILE A 110 -5.19 -13.36 -4.08
CA ILE A 110 -4.78 -14.28 -5.15
C ILE A 110 -5.44 -15.62 -4.92
#